data_2497d1bdd589e9cd723fb290b854cde5
#
_entry.id   2497d1bdd589e9cd723fb290b854cde5
#
_cell.length_a   1.000
_cell.length_b   1.000
_cell.length_c   1.000
_cell.angle_alpha   90.00
_cell.angle_beta   90.00
_cell.angle_gamma   90.00
#
_symmetry.space_group_name_H-M   'P 1'
#
loop_
_entity.id
_entity.type
_entity.pdbx_description
1 polymer ?
#
loop_
_entity_poly.entity_id
_entity_poly.type
_entity_poly.pdbx_seq_one_letter_code
_entity_poly.pdbx_strand_id
1 'polypeptide(L)'
;MSEEFTLNYHAATIQHLGIGLYKQLPQAIAELISNSWDADSHNVKIHINYREKIITVSDDGNGMSAQELNENFLTIARNRRLTDKINDKKNETGLSKNGRKVTGKKGLGKLALFGIANTIIIDSIQNKKLNSFELNYNDIQGSSNNTYHPKTIHYNVQTDEPNGTKITIKDITLKN
;
A
#
# COMPACT_ATOMS: atom_id res chain seq x y z
N MET A 1 13.29 -12.69 -17.51
CA MET A 1 13.23 -11.37 -16.86
C MET A 1 12.71 -11.62 -15.46
N SER A 2 13.48 -11.33 -14.43
CA SER A 2 13.00 -11.47 -13.06
C SER A 2 11.85 -10.48 -12.87
N GLU A 3 10.66 -11.00 -12.66
CA GLU A 3 9.49 -10.20 -12.32
C GLU A 3 9.68 -9.71 -10.89
N GLU A 4 10.02 -8.44 -10.71
CA GLU A 4 10.33 -7.84 -9.42
C GLU A 4 9.35 -6.72 -9.10
N PHE A 5 9.13 -6.54 -7.80
CA PHE A 5 8.43 -5.36 -7.32
C PHE A 5 9.33 -4.13 -7.46
N THR A 6 8.76 -3.01 -7.89
CA THR A 6 9.49 -1.77 -8.09
C THR A 6 8.69 -0.58 -7.56
N LEU A 7 9.23 0.10 -6.55
CA LEU A 7 8.68 1.35 -6.05
C LEU A 7 9.24 2.52 -6.86
N ASN A 8 8.37 3.18 -7.61
CA ASN A 8 8.69 4.40 -8.34
C ASN A 8 8.18 5.62 -7.57
N TYR A 9 9.05 6.61 -7.36
CA TYR A 9 8.71 7.82 -6.62
C TYR A 9 9.41 9.06 -7.19
N HIS A 10 8.91 10.23 -6.86
CA HIS A 10 9.58 11.48 -7.19
C HIS A 10 10.41 11.94 -5.98
N ALA A 11 11.68 12.36 -6.19
CA ALA A 11 12.60 12.73 -5.10
C ALA A 11 11.99 13.74 -4.10
N ALA A 12 11.26 14.73 -4.60
CA ALA A 12 10.55 15.71 -3.78
C ALA A 12 9.50 15.05 -2.85
N THR A 13 8.91 13.92 -3.25
CA THR A 13 7.91 13.22 -2.45
C THR A 13 8.53 12.57 -1.22
N ILE A 14 9.74 12.02 -1.35
CA ILE A 14 10.46 11.39 -0.23
C ILE A 14 10.83 12.42 0.85
N GLN A 15 11.23 13.63 0.45
CA GLN A 15 11.48 14.72 1.42
C GLN A 15 10.21 15.05 2.22
N HIS A 16 9.05 15.06 1.57
CA HIS A 16 7.77 15.29 2.26
C HIS A 16 7.34 14.11 3.15
N LEU A 17 7.74 12.87 2.84
CA LEU A 17 7.52 11.71 3.70
C LEU A 17 8.28 11.84 5.04
N GLY A 18 9.52 12.36 5.00
CA GLY A 18 10.33 12.59 6.20
C GLY A 18 9.84 13.72 7.10
N ILE A 19 9.02 14.65 6.59
CA ILE A 19 8.56 15.86 7.32
C ILE A 19 7.15 15.70 7.92
N GLY A 20 6.47 14.56 7.68
CA GLY A 20 5.27 14.21 8.44
C GLY A 20 3.95 14.44 7.75
N LEU A 21 3.67 13.68 6.70
CA LEU A 21 2.32 13.60 6.12
C LEU A 21 1.27 13.12 7.11
N TYR A 22 1.65 12.24 8.05
CA TYR A 22 0.80 11.80 9.15
C TYR A 22 1.68 11.41 10.36
N LYS A 23 1.65 12.24 11.39
CA LYS A 23 2.34 11.97 12.65
C LYS A 23 1.50 11.14 13.63
N GLN A 24 0.31 10.70 13.21
CA GLN A 24 -0.65 10.08 14.12
C GLN A 24 -1.12 8.73 13.60
N LEU A 25 -0.89 7.71 14.40
CA LEU A 25 -1.32 6.34 14.14
C LEU A 25 -2.80 6.21 13.77
N PRO A 26 -3.77 6.88 14.45
CA PRO A 26 -5.18 6.76 14.09
C PRO A 26 -5.49 7.16 12.64
N GLN A 27 -4.83 8.20 12.12
CA GLN A 27 -5.02 8.65 10.75
C GLN A 27 -4.49 7.63 9.74
N ALA A 28 -3.31 7.06 9.99
CA ALA A 28 -2.75 6.02 9.14
C ALA A 28 -3.63 4.76 9.10
N ILE A 29 -4.18 4.35 10.24
CA ILE A 29 -5.13 3.23 10.32
C ILE A 29 -6.44 3.56 9.58
N ALA A 30 -6.97 4.78 9.72
CA ALA A 30 -8.18 5.20 9.01
C ALA A 30 -8.00 5.14 7.48
N GLU A 31 -6.82 5.50 6.95
CA GLU A 31 -6.50 5.36 5.54
C GLU A 31 -6.49 3.89 5.08
N LEU A 32 -5.96 2.96 5.90
CA LEU A 32 -5.99 1.53 5.59
C LEU A 32 -7.42 1.00 5.55
N ILE A 33 -8.27 1.38 6.50
CA ILE A 33 -9.69 1.02 6.50
C ILE A 33 -10.40 1.57 5.26
N SER A 34 -10.09 2.81 4.87
CA SER A 34 -10.62 3.43 3.65
C SER A 34 -10.21 2.66 2.40
N ASN A 35 -8.94 2.22 2.32
CA ASN A 35 -8.46 1.40 1.22
C ASN A 35 -9.15 0.03 1.16
N SER A 36 -9.40 -0.59 2.32
CA SER A 36 -10.17 -1.84 2.39
C SER A 36 -11.61 -1.67 1.91
N TRP A 37 -12.25 -0.54 2.25
CA TRP A 37 -13.58 -0.19 1.70
C TRP A 37 -13.55 -0.09 0.17
N ASP A 38 -12.55 0.59 -0.38
CA ASP A 38 -12.37 0.78 -1.82
C ASP A 38 -12.04 -0.55 -2.55
N ALA A 39 -11.50 -1.53 -1.81
CA ALA A 39 -11.27 -2.91 -2.26
C ALA A 39 -12.49 -3.83 -2.10
N ASP A 40 -13.67 -3.30 -1.81
CA ASP A 40 -14.93 -4.04 -1.59
C ASP A 40 -14.92 -5.00 -0.39
N SER A 41 -14.04 -4.78 0.58
CA SER A 41 -13.98 -5.59 1.80
C SER A 41 -15.28 -5.50 2.60
N HIS A 42 -15.65 -6.62 3.25
CA HIS A 42 -16.76 -6.68 4.19
C HIS A 42 -16.26 -6.66 5.64
N ASN A 43 -15.05 -7.16 5.87
CA ASN A 43 -14.46 -7.26 7.18
C ASN A 43 -13.03 -6.71 7.17
N VAL A 44 -12.73 -5.84 8.13
CA VAL A 44 -11.36 -5.36 8.40
C VAL A 44 -11.00 -5.76 9.82
N LYS A 45 -9.90 -6.47 9.97
CA LYS A 45 -9.37 -6.88 11.28
C LYS A 45 -8.11 -6.09 11.59
N ILE A 46 -8.07 -5.48 12.76
CA ILE A 46 -6.89 -4.75 13.26
C ILE A 46 -6.38 -5.49 14.48
N HIS A 47 -5.13 -5.92 14.42
CA HIS A 47 -4.44 -6.55 15.53
C HIS A 47 -3.27 -5.66 15.97
N ILE A 48 -3.21 -5.33 17.27
CA ILE A 48 -2.15 -4.51 17.84
C ILE A 48 -1.40 -5.32 18.89
N ASN A 49 -0.13 -5.57 18.63
CA ASN A 49 0.79 -6.19 19.58
C ASN A 49 1.71 -5.13 20.18
N TYR A 50 1.36 -4.63 21.36
CA TYR A 50 2.12 -3.58 22.03
C TYR A 50 3.52 -4.03 22.46
N ARG A 51 3.69 -5.31 22.80
CA ARG A 51 4.98 -5.84 23.26
C ARG A 51 6.00 -5.86 22.13
N GLU A 52 5.58 -6.29 20.96
CA GLU A 52 6.42 -6.39 19.76
C GLU A 52 6.40 -5.13 18.89
N LYS A 53 5.56 -4.14 19.25
CA LYS A 53 5.36 -2.91 18.46
C LYS A 53 4.96 -3.21 17.01
N ILE A 54 4.04 -4.16 16.85
CA ILE A 54 3.53 -4.58 15.55
C ILE A 54 2.04 -4.26 15.47
N ILE A 55 1.62 -3.69 14.34
CA ILE A 55 0.22 -3.53 13.99
C ILE A 55 -0.02 -4.27 12.68
N THR A 56 -1.08 -5.07 12.65
CA THR A 56 -1.53 -5.74 11.43
C THR A 56 -2.94 -5.30 11.12
N VAL A 57 -3.16 -4.88 9.88
CA VAL A 57 -4.48 -4.59 9.32
C VAL A 57 -4.72 -5.56 8.19
N SER A 58 -5.78 -6.34 8.26
CA SER A 58 -6.14 -7.31 7.22
C SER A 58 -7.59 -7.16 6.80
N ASP A 59 -7.84 -7.34 5.53
CA ASP A 59 -9.17 -7.26 4.93
C ASP A 59 -9.49 -8.50 4.07
N ASP A 60 -10.76 -8.72 3.80
CA ASP A 60 -11.30 -9.74 2.91
C ASP A 60 -11.75 -9.16 1.56
N GLY A 61 -11.11 -8.09 1.13
CA GLY A 61 -11.41 -7.43 -0.14
C GLY A 61 -10.91 -8.19 -1.38
N ASN A 62 -10.93 -7.52 -2.51
CA ASN A 62 -10.55 -8.12 -3.80
C ASN A 62 -9.08 -8.57 -3.88
N GLY A 63 -8.21 -8.07 -3.00
CA GLY A 63 -6.77 -8.24 -3.12
C GLY A 63 -6.19 -7.58 -4.37
N MET A 64 -4.90 -7.78 -4.62
CA MET A 64 -4.19 -7.22 -5.77
C MET A 64 -3.26 -8.27 -6.38
N SER A 65 -3.22 -8.34 -7.71
CA SER A 65 -2.21 -9.07 -8.45
C SER A 65 -0.83 -8.40 -8.34
N ALA A 66 0.25 -9.07 -8.73
CA ALA A 66 1.59 -8.49 -8.78
C ALA A 66 1.63 -7.23 -9.66
N GLN A 67 0.92 -7.24 -10.77
CA GLN A 67 0.82 -6.08 -11.66
C GLN A 67 0.09 -4.92 -10.97
N GLU A 68 -1.07 -5.16 -10.35
CA GLU A 68 -1.82 -4.14 -9.62
C GLU A 68 -1.03 -3.58 -8.42
N LEU A 69 -0.24 -4.40 -7.73
CA LEU A 69 0.65 -3.94 -6.67
C LEU A 69 1.71 -2.97 -7.21
N ASN A 70 2.35 -3.28 -8.33
CA ASN A 70 3.30 -2.37 -8.97
C ASN A 70 2.65 -1.07 -9.46
N GLU A 71 1.53 -1.16 -10.17
CA GLU A 71 0.88 -0.03 -10.80
C GLU A 71 0.14 0.87 -9.81
N ASN A 72 -0.57 0.27 -8.85
CA ASN A 72 -1.48 1.01 -7.97
C ASN A 72 -0.90 1.21 -6.57
N PHE A 73 -0.13 0.25 -6.03
CA PHE A 73 0.41 0.36 -4.68
C PHE A 73 1.82 0.96 -4.66
N LEU A 74 2.72 0.52 -5.52
CA LEU A 74 4.12 0.93 -5.53
C LEU A 74 4.40 2.17 -6.39
N THR A 75 3.44 2.67 -7.14
CA THR A 75 3.60 3.94 -7.86
C THR A 75 3.15 5.10 -6.98
N ILE A 76 4.12 5.93 -6.55
CA ILE A 76 3.91 7.10 -5.69
C ILE A 76 3.94 8.36 -6.54
N ALA A 77 2.98 9.27 -6.28
CA ALA A 77 2.90 10.59 -6.93
C ALA A 77 2.88 10.52 -8.47
N ARG A 78 2.30 9.46 -9.03
CA ARG A 78 1.90 9.52 -10.44
C ARG A 78 0.98 10.71 -10.59
N ASN A 79 1.39 11.65 -11.44
CA ASN A 79 0.59 12.84 -11.71
C ASN A 79 -0.65 12.36 -12.50
N ARG A 80 -1.67 11.84 -11.80
CA ARG A 80 -2.91 11.30 -12.39
C ARG A 80 -3.52 12.30 -13.37
N ARG A 81 -3.30 13.61 -13.16
CA ARG A 81 -3.78 14.67 -14.06
C ARG A 81 -3.18 14.64 -15.48
N LEU A 82 -2.02 14.01 -15.67
CA LEU A 82 -1.38 13.91 -16.99
C LEU A 82 -1.62 12.57 -17.67
N THR A 83 -1.78 11.48 -16.91
CA THR A 83 -1.96 10.12 -17.45
C THR A 83 -3.44 9.76 -17.62
N ASP A 84 -4.31 10.29 -16.80
CA ASP A 84 -5.75 10.02 -16.86
C ASP A 84 -6.41 10.61 -18.12
N LYS A 85 -5.80 11.62 -18.74
CA LYS A 85 -6.28 12.15 -20.04
C LYS A 85 -6.07 11.19 -21.24
N ILE A 86 -5.22 10.18 -21.10
CA ILE A 86 -4.90 9.25 -22.19
C ILE A 86 -5.62 7.90 -22.03
N ASN A 87 -5.96 7.49 -20.81
CA ASN A 87 -6.60 6.20 -20.51
C ASN A 87 -8.01 6.31 -19.91
N ASP A 88 -8.63 7.48 -19.94
CA ASP A 88 -9.82 7.89 -19.18
C ASP A 88 -11.16 7.34 -19.70
N LYS A 89 -11.20 6.23 -20.41
CA LYS A 89 -12.48 5.64 -20.84
C LYS A 89 -13.00 4.48 -19.98
N LYS A 90 -12.33 4.06 -18.91
CA LYS A 90 -12.76 2.88 -18.13
C LYS A 90 -13.05 3.08 -16.64
N ASN A 91 -12.72 4.22 -16.01
CA ASN A 91 -12.93 4.44 -14.57
C ASN A 91 -13.62 5.78 -14.23
N GLU A 92 -14.50 6.28 -15.08
CA GLU A 92 -15.21 7.53 -14.88
C GLU A 92 -16.27 7.51 -13.75
N THR A 93 -16.52 6.37 -13.13
CA THR A 93 -17.65 6.25 -12.18
C THR A 93 -17.30 6.60 -10.75
N GLY A 94 -16.02 6.63 -10.35
CA GLY A 94 -15.62 6.74 -8.94
C GLY A 94 -16.21 5.63 -8.07
N LEU A 95 -16.44 4.47 -8.66
CA LEU A 95 -17.01 3.30 -8.02
C LEU A 95 -15.98 2.16 -7.95
N SER A 96 -16.06 1.34 -6.90
CA SER A 96 -15.33 0.09 -6.78
C SER A 96 -15.86 -0.96 -7.78
N LYS A 97 -15.21 -2.14 -7.81
CA LYS A 97 -15.67 -3.27 -8.67
C LYS A 97 -17.13 -3.67 -8.38
N ASN A 98 -17.55 -3.57 -7.12
CA ASN A 98 -18.93 -3.92 -6.68
C ASN A 98 -19.85 -2.71 -6.56
N GLY A 99 -19.48 -1.55 -7.13
CA GLY A 99 -20.32 -0.37 -7.20
C GLY A 99 -20.36 0.49 -5.94
N ARG A 100 -19.43 0.30 -4.98
CA ARG A 100 -19.28 1.19 -3.82
C ARG A 100 -18.64 2.50 -4.25
N LYS A 101 -19.09 3.61 -3.69
CA LYS A 101 -18.43 4.90 -3.90
C LYS A 101 -17.05 4.88 -3.26
N VAL A 102 -16.01 5.10 -4.08
CA VAL A 102 -14.61 5.11 -3.66
C VAL A 102 -14.34 6.36 -2.81
N THR A 103 -13.65 6.17 -1.70
CA THR A 103 -13.30 7.22 -0.73
C THR A 103 -11.89 7.78 -0.94
N GLY A 104 -10.99 7.00 -1.51
CA GLY A 104 -9.59 7.34 -1.75
C GLY A 104 -9.40 8.39 -2.84
N LYS A 105 -9.17 9.66 -2.43
CA LYS A 105 -9.06 10.80 -3.38
C LYS A 105 -7.65 11.07 -3.91
N LYS A 106 -6.57 10.59 -3.27
CA LYS A 106 -5.22 11.12 -3.54
C LYS A 106 -4.12 10.07 -3.73
N GLY A 107 -4.35 8.78 -3.45
CA GLY A 107 -3.32 7.73 -3.56
C GLY A 107 -2.08 7.95 -2.67
N LEU A 108 -2.14 8.90 -1.73
CA LEU A 108 -1.05 9.26 -0.83
C LEU A 108 -1.17 8.60 0.56
N GLY A 109 -2.35 8.05 0.89
CA GLY A 109 -2.62 7.49 2.22
C GLY A 109 -1.71 6.34 2.62
N LYS A 110 -1.28 5.54 1.63
CA LYS A 110 -0.30 4.47 1.83
C LYS A 110 1.06 4.97 2.31
N LEU A 111 1.43 6.22 1.99
CA LEU A 111 2.67 6.85 2.43
C LEU A 111 2.61 7.32 3.88
N ALA A 112 1.41 7.47 4.43
CA ALA A 112 1.20 7.81 5.83
C ALA A 112 1.87 6.80 6.77
N LEU A 113 1.97 5.54 6.35
CA LEU A 113 2.58 4.47 7.12
C LEU A 113 4.06 4.74 7.42
N PHE A 114 4.80 5.36 6.49
CA PHE A 114 6.20 5.72 6.71
C PHE A 114 6.38 6.87 7.71
N GLY A 115 5.34 7.61 8.00
CA GLY A 115 5.35 8.62 9.07
C GLY A 115 5.32 8.02 10.48
N ILE A 116 4.96 6.74 10.61
CA ILE A 116 4.77 6.07 11.90
C ILE A 116 5.63 4.81 12.10
N ALA A 117 6.22 4.26 11.04
CA ALA A 117 6.99 3.02 11.10
C ALA A 117 8.10 2.99 10.05
N ASN A 118 9.14 2.21 10.32
CA ASN A 118 10.25 2.03 9.41
C ASN A 118 10.05 0.84 8.46
N THR A 119 9.34 -0.19 8.89
CA THR A 119 9.16 -1.42 8.10
C THR A 119 7.68 -1.71 7.87
N ILE A 120 7.32 -1.95 6.61
CA ILE A 120 5.96 -2.27 6.18
C ILE A 120 6.01 -3.51 5.30
N ILE A 121 5.23 -4.54 5.67
CA ILE A 121 5.06 -5.75 4.86
C ILE A 121 3.65 -5.75 4.30
N ILE A 122 3.55 -6.02 3.01
CA ILE A 122 2.29 -6.17 2.30
C ILE A 122 2.17 -7.60 1.83
N ASP A 123 1.09 -8.27 2.23
CA ASP A 123 0.67 -9.55 1.68
C ASP A 123 -0.66 -9.33 0.96
N SER A 124 -0.77 -9.72 -0.29
CA SER A 124 -2.01 -9.60 -1.06
C SER A 124 -2.30 -10.87 -1.84
N ILE A 125 -3.53 -11.34 -1.71
CA ILE A 125 -4.00 -12.56 -2.38
C ILE A 125 -5.11 -12.17 -3.34
N GLN A 126 -4.92 -12.52 -4.61
CA GLN A 126 -5.93 -12.38 -5.65
C GLN A 126 -5.88 -13.60 -6.56
N ASN A 127 -7.04 -14.19 -6.84
CA ASN A 127 -7.17 -15.33 -7.75
C ASN A 127 -6.22 -16.50 -7.37
N LYS A 128 -6.16 -16.85 -6.08
CA LYS A 128 -5.31 -17.91 -5.53
C LYS A 128 -3.81 -17.67 -5.70
N LYS A 129 -3.38 -16.45 -5.91
CA LYS A 129 -1.96 -16.06 -6.00
C LYS A 129 -1.61 -15.09 -4.89
N LEU A 130 -0.66 -15.50 -4.04
CA LEU A 130 -0.07 -14.66 -3.02
C LEU A 130 1.10 -13.87 -3.60
N ASN A 131 1.08 -12.58 -3.37
CA ASN A 131 2.16 -11.64 -3.62
C ASN A 131 2.51 -10.92 -2.33
N SER A 132 3.79 -10.85 -2.00
CA SER A 132 4.23 -10.28 -0.74
C SER A 132 5.60 -9.61 -0.89
N PHE A 133 5.75 -8.44 -0.27
CA PHE A 133 7.01 -7.72 -0.24
C PHE A 133 7.15 -6.87 1.02
N GLU A 134 8.40 -6.53 1.35
CA GLU A 134 8.76 -5.66 2.46
C GLU A 134 9.33 -4.34 1.94
N LEU A 135 8.82 -3.24 2.48
CA LEU A 135 9.32 -1.89 2.28
C LEU A 135 10.08 -1.44 3.54
N ASN A 136 11.28 -0.91 3.37
CA ASN A 136 12.05 -0.29 4.44
C ASN A 136 12.28 1.19 4.15
N TYR A 137 11.86 2.06 5.08
CA TYR A 137 11.92 3.50 4.87
C TYR A 137 13.35 4.05 4.79
N ASN A 138 14.26 3.51 5.61
CA ASN A 138 15.66 3.96 5.59
C ASN A 138 16.32 3.63 4.24
N ASP A 139 16.02 2.45 3.68
CA ASP A 139 16.54 2.04 2.38
C ASP A 139 15.97 2.91 1.25
N ILE A 140 14.68 3.27 1.34
CA ILE A 140 14.05 4.19 0.38
C ILE A 140 14.72 5.57 0.43
N GLN A 141 15.01 6.09 1.62
CA GLN A 141 15.71 7.37 1.78
C GLN A 141 17.15 7.34 1.26
N GLY A 142 17.83 6.21 1.40
CA GLY A 142 19.21 6.01 0.94
C GLY A 142 19.34 5.78 -0.57
N SER A 143 18.23 5.56 -1.27
CA SER A 143 18.24 5.29 -2.72
C SER A 143 18.48 6.57 -3.52
N SER A 144 19.48 6.54 -4.39
CA SER A 144 19.90 7.71 -5.22
C SER A 144 19.09 7.90 -6.51
N ASN A 145 18.33 6.88 -6.92
CA ASN A 145 17.70 6.82 -8.24
C ASN A 145 16.18 6.75 -8.12
N ASN A 146 15.42 7.69 -7.78
CA ASN A 146 13.93 7.72 -7.82
C ASN A 146 13.20 6.35 -7.96
N THR A 147 13.91 5.26 -7.71
CA THR A 147 13.47 3.87 -7.83
C THR A 147 14.04 3.06 -6.68
N TYR A 148 13.20 2.30 -6.01
CA TYR A 148 13.56 1.39 -4.93
C TYR A 148 12.95 0.02 -5.23
N HIS A 149 13.72 -1.03 -5.02
CA HIS A 149 13.26 -2.40 -5.16
C HIS A 149 12.94 -2.99 -3.78
N PRO A 150 11.65 -3.14 -3.45
CA PRO A 150 11.25 -3.80 -2.22
C PRO A 150 11.81 -5.22 -2.14
N LYS A 151 12.07 -5.67 -0.93
CA LYS A 151 12.43 -7.06 -0.72
C LYS A 151 11.22 -7.95 -1.01
N THR A 152 11.27 -8.68 -2.13
CA THR A 152 10.25 -9.65 -2.49
C THR A 152 10.25 -10.83 -1.50
N ILE A 153 9.09 -11.17 -0.95
CA ILE A 153 8.89 -12.33 -0.07
C ILE A 153 8.22 -13.44 -0.86
N HIS A 154 7.10 -13.13 -1.53
CA HIS A 154 6.38 -14.06 -2.41
C HIS A 154 6.01 -13.36 -3.71
N TYR A 155 6.12 -14.07 -4.82
CA TYR A 155 5.72 -13.58 -6.14
C TYR A 155 4.91 -14.63 -6.87
N ASN A 156 3.62 -14.37 -7.06
CA ASN A 156 2.65 -15.27 -7.70
C ASN A 156 2.62 -16.70 -7.12
N VAL A 157 2.84 -16.84 -5.82
CA VAL A 157 2.82 -18.15 -5.14
C VAL A 157 1.39 -18.66 -5.03
N GLN A 158 1.15 -19.90 -5.42
CA GLN A 158 -0.19 -20.52 -5.31
C GLN A 158 -0.59 -20.69 -3.85
N THR A 159 -1.85 -20.38 -3.56
CA THR A 159 -2.45 -20.53 -2.23
C THR A 159 -3.93 -20.84 -2.34
N ASP A 160 -4.46 -21.55 -1.35
CA ASP A 160 -5.90 -21.79 -1.20
C ASP A 160 -6.58 -20.78 -0.25
N GLU A 161 -5.81 -19.82 0.30
CA GLU A 161 -6.37 -18.77 1.11
C GLU A 161 -7.25 -17.83 0.27
N PRO A 162 -8.30 -17.24 0.89
CA PRO A 162 -9.21 -16.32 0.20
C PRO A 162 -8.51 -15.04 -0.23
N ASN A 163 -9.12 -14.33 -1.18
CA ASN A 163 -8.66 -12.99 -1.57
C ASN A 163 -8.67 -12.03 -0.37
N GLY A 164 -7.76 -11.08 -0.39
CA GLY A 164 -7.66 -10.06 0.64
C GLY A 164 -6.29 -9.40 0.65
N THR A 165 -6.14 -8.42 1.53
CA THR A 165 -4.86 -7.75 1.76
C THR A 165 -4.55 -7.71 3.25
N LYS A 166 -3.29 -7.97 3.59
CA LYS A 166 -2.77 -7.83 4.95
C LYS A 166 -1.56 -6.90 4.93
N ILE A 167 -1.60 -5.87 5.75
CA ILE A 167 -0.51 -4.91 5.93
C ILE A 167 0.01 -5.05 7.36
N THR A 168 1.29 -5.40 7.49
CA THR A 168 1.99 -5.50 8.77
C THR A 168 2.95 -4.33 8.92
N ILE A 169 2.79 -3.58 9.99
CA ILE A 169 3.54 -2.37 10.33
C ILE A 169 4.46 -2.73 11.49
N LYS A 170 5.77 -2.61 11.30
CA LYS A 170 6.81 -2.91 12.31
C LYS A 170 7.70 -1.71 12.56
N ASP A 171 8.48 -1.78 13.61
CA ASP A 171 9.43 -0.73 14.00
C ASP A 171 8.72 0.63 14.12
N ILE A 172 7.62 0.61 14.86
CA ILE A 172 6.77 1.79 15.05
C ILE A 172 7.53 2.84 15.84
N THR A 173 7.74 3.99 15.22
CA THR A 173 8.42 5.16 15.79
C THR A 173 7.40 6.24 16.13
N LEU A 174 6.57 5.98 17.14
CA LEU A 174 5.69 7.04 17.66
C LEU A 174 6.57 8.09 18.34
N LYS A 175 6.70 9.25 17.72
CA LYS A 175 7.22 10.43 18.44
C LYS A 175 6.13 10.91 19.38
N ASN A 176 6.43 10.87 20.67
CA ASN A 176 5.64 11.52 21.72
C ASN A 176 5.52 13.01 21.46
#